data_b42908ccb0ba4009e8abd8365340276b
#
_entry.id   b42908ccb0ba4009e8abd8365340276b
#
_cell.length_a   1.000
_cell.length_b   1.000
_cell.length_c   1.000
_cell.angle_alpha   90.00
_cell.angle_beta   90.00
_cell.angle_gamma   90.00
#
_symmetry.space_group_name_H-M   'P 1'
#
loop_
_entity.id
_entity.type
_entity.pdbx_description
1 polymer ?
#
loop_
_entity_poly.entity_id
_entity_poly.type
_entity_poly.pdbx_seq_one_letter_code
_entity_poly.pdbx_strand_id
1 'polypeptide(L)'
;PQQTLFMPGCWLKKGENEIIVLDLKGPEKASVKGLKTPILDMLRPEAPLTNRKEGQNLNLKNEKPVGQGSLKAGNGWQEVKFDAPVHASHFCLEALNAQDGKDNAAIAEFYLLDENGKPLSRQHWKIAYADSEETYGGNFTADKIFDLQESTYWSTAKGAKYPHQVVIDLRENVTVSGFRYLPRAEEGYPGMIKDY
;
A
#
# COMPACT_ATOMS: atom_id res chain seq x y z
N PRO A 1 -1.46 -4.73 -10.52
CA PRO A 1 -2.30 -5.54 -11.42
C PRO A 1 -1.43 -6.28 -12.40
N GLN A 2 -1.75 -7.57 -12.65
CA GLN A 2 -1.02 -8.38 -13.63
C GLN A 2 -1.26 -7.80 -15.02
N GLN A 3 -0.21 -7.32 -15.67
CA GLN A 3 -0.29 -6.72 -17.01
C GLN A 3 -0.08 -7.75 -18.14
N THR A 4 0.38 -8.95 -17.81
CA THR A 4 0.61 -10.02 -18.74
C THR A 4 0.00 -11.33 -18.24
N LEU A 5 -0.59 -12.10 -19.16
CA LEU A 5 -1.12 -13.43 -18.91
C LEU A 5 -0.30 -14.43 -19.71
N PHE A 6 0.26 -15.43 -19.04
CA PHE A 6 0.86 -16.58 -19.71
C PHE A 6 -0.24 -17.53 -20.17
N MET A 7 -0.19 -17.87 -21.45
CA MET A 7 -1.12 -18.83 -22.06
C MET A 7 -0.34 -20.08 -22.45
N PRO A 8 -0.58 -21.22 -21.78
CA PRO A 8 0.09 -22.48 -22.12
C PRO A 8 -0.17 -22.88 -23.56
N GLY A 9 0.85 -23.34 -24.28
CA GLY A 9 0.72 -23.76 -25.67
C GLY A 9 -0.26 -24.91 -25.88
N CYS A 10 -0.51 -25.75 -24.85
CA CYS A 10 -1.49 -26.82 -24.88
C CYS A 10 -2.95 -26.31 -24.95
N TRP A 11 -3.21 -25.05 -24.64
CA TRP A 11 -4.54 -24.42 -24.77
C TRP A 11 -4.74 -23.81 -26.15
N LEU A 12 -3.69 -23.69 -26.93
CA LEU A 12 -3.74 -23.10 -28.27
C LEU A 12 -3.80 -24.21 -29.32
N LYS A 13 -4.62 -24.01 -30.31
CA LYS A 13 -4.70 -24.87 -31.52
C LYS A 13 -4.14 -24.14 -32.74
N LYS A 14 -3.71 -24.89 -33.75
CA LYS A 14 -3.25 -24.31 -34.99
C LYS A 14 -4.42 -23.60 -35.68
N GLY A 15 -4.24 -22.35 -36.08
CA GLY A 15 -5.26 -21.51 -36.69
C GLY A 15 -5.80 -20.46 -35.69
N GLU A 16 -7.08 -20.15 -35.80
CA GLU A 16 -7.72 -19.13 -34.98
C GLU A 16 -7.99 -19.63 -33.56
N ASN A 17 -7.69 -18.78 -32.60
CA ASN A 17 -7.99 -18.95 -31.17
C ASN A 17 -8.73 -17.72 -30.70
N GLU A 18 -9.74 -17.89 -29.88
CA GLU A 18 -10.51 -16.81 -29.29
C GLU A 18 -10.02 -16.54 -27.88
N ILE A 19 -9.81 -15.28 -27.55
CA ILE A 19 -9.45 -14.81 -26.21
C ILE A 19 -10.54 -13.84 -25.76
N ILE A 20 -11.22 -14.17 -24.68
CA ILE A 20 -12.23 -13.31 -24.07
C ILE A 20 -11.61 -12.62 -22.87
N VAL A 21 -11.56 -11.27 -22.90
CA VAL A 21 -11.09 -10.44 -21.79
C VAL A 21 -12.28 -9.68 -21.23
N LEU A 22 -12.58 -9.91 -19.95
CA LEU A 22 -13.56 -9.14 -19.22
C LEU A 22 -12.89 -7.99 -18.51
N ASP A 23 -13.20 -6.75 -18.90
CA ASP A 23 -12.80 -5.55 -18.22
C ASP A 23 -14.01 -4.82 -17.65
N LEU A 24 -14.12 -4.77 -16.33
CA LEU A 24 -15.26 -4.19 -15.62
C LEU A 24 -15.30 -2.64 -15.67
N LYS A 25 -14.17 -2.00 -16.01
CA LYS A 25 -14.09 -0.53 -16.07
C LYS A 25 -14.15 0.01 -17.51
N GLY A 26 -13.92 -0.84 -18.50
CA GLY A 26 -13.84 -0.48 -19.91
C GLY A 26 -12.60 0.40 -20.22
N PRO A 27 -11.63 -0.08 -21.01
CA PRO A 27 -10.47 0.73 -21.37
C PRO A 27 -10.86 1.80 -22.38
N GLU A 28 -10.29 2.99 -22.31
CA GLU A 28 -10.43 4.04 -23.33
C GLU A 28 -9.93 3.56 -24.70
N LYS A 29 -8.90 2.72 -24.71
CA LYS A 29 -8.36 2.04 -25.89
C LYS A 29 -7.98 0.61 -25.53
N ALA A 30 -8.78 -0.35 -25.96
CA ALA A 30 -8.45 -1.76 -25.78
C ALA A 30 -7.38 -2.18 -26.79
N SER A 31 -6.31 -2.80 -26.31
CA SER A 31 -5.32 -3.46 -27.16
C SER A 31 -4.79 -4.73 -26.49
N VAL A 32 -4.68 -5.80 -27.27
CA VAL A 32 -4.05 -7.05 -26.83
C VAL A 32 -2.90 -7.34 -27.79
N LYS A 33 -1.73 -7.61 -27.27
CA LYS A 33 -0.53 -7.91 -28.04
C LYS A 33 0.11 -9.22 -27.58
N GLY A 34 0.35 -10.12 -28.52
CA GLY A 34 1.14 -11.33 -28.27
C GLY A 34 2.62 -11.00 -28.09
N LEU A 35 3.26 -11.61 -27.09
CA LEU A 35 4.68 -11.48 -26.83
C LEU A 35 5.37 -12.83 -27.03
N LYS A 36 6.57 -12.82 -27.61
CA LYS A 36 7.38 -14.05 -27.81
C LYS A 36 7.94 -14.60 -26.50
N THR A 37 8.19 -13.72 -25.55
CA THR A 37 8.69 -14.05 -24.21
C THR A 37 7.82 -13.37 -23.17
N PRO A 38 7.54 -14.01 -22.03
CA PRO A 38 6.79 -13.38 -20.95
C PRO A 38 7.62 -12.20 -20.40
N ILE A 39 6.92 -11.12 -20.05
CA ILE A 39 7.54 -10.00 -19.33
C ILE A 39 7.43 -10.33 -17.83
N LEU A 40 8.40 -11.06 -17.30
CA LEU A 40 8.44 -11.42 -15.89
C LEU A 40 9.06 -10.31 -15.02
N ASP A 41 9.91 -9.50 -15.63
CA ASP A 41 10.72 -8.49 -14.95
C ASP A 41 9.96 -7.18 -14.72
N MET A 42 8.81 -6.99 -15.36
CA MET A 42 7.96 -5.81 -15.21
C MET A 42 6.85 -5.97 -14.16
N LEU A 43 6.84 -7.05 -13.40
CA LEU A 43 5.90 -7.25 -12.30
C LEU A 43 6.12 -6.27 -11.14
N ARG A 44 7.24 -5.55 -11.16
CA ARG A 44 7.52 -4.40 -10.31
C ARG A 44 8.10 -3.28 -11.18
N PRO A 45 7.28 -2.38 -11.71
CA PRO A 45 7.78 -1.22 -12.46
C PRO A 45 8.62 -0.30 -11.57
N GLU A 46 8.69 -0.56 -10.29
CA GLU A 46 9.51 0.17 -9.35
C GLU A 46 10.51 -0.78 -8.75
N ALA A 47 11.78 -0.44 -8.97
CA ALA A 47 12.82 -0.99 -8.16
C ALA A 47 12.36 -0.90 -6.71
N PRO A 48 12.50 -1.97 -5.91
CA PRO A 48 12.36 -1.84 -4.48
C PRO A 48 13.16 -0.60 -4.08
N LEU A 49 12.74 0.08 -3.05
CA LEU A 49 13.35 1.31 -2.56
C LEU A 49 14.83 1.08 -2.20
N THR A 50 15.62 0.65 -3.19
CA THR A 50 17.00 0.19 -3.10
C THR A 50 17.99 1.28 -2.69
N ASN A 51 17.54 2.53 -2.65
CA ASN A 51 18.34 3.65 -2.18
C ASN A 51 18.02 4.05 -0.73
N ARG A 52 17.25 3.23 0.00
CA ARG A 52 17.03 3.47 1.40
C ARG A 52 18.27 3.16 2.20
N LYS A 53 18.69 4.13 2.97
CA LYS A 53 19.51 3.84 4.15
C LYS A 53 18.54 3.32 5.21
N GLU A 54 18.58 2.03 5.48
CA GLU A 54 17.80 1.43 6.56
C GLU A 54 17.95 2.24 7.85
N GLY A 55 16.84 2.43 8.55
CA GLY A 55 16.83 3.13 9.83
C GLY A 55 16.92 4.66 9.75
N GLN A 56 16.78 5.30 8.60
CA GLN A 56 16.66 6.75 8.50
C GLN A 56 15.18 7.16 8.39
N ASN A 57 14.67 7.70 9.48
CA ASN A 57 13.35 8.33 9.46
C ASN A 57 13.39 9.71 8.79
N LEU A 58 12.29 10.11 8.19
CA LEU A 58 12.11 11.48 7.73
C LEU A 58 12.16 12.41 8.95
N ASN A 59 12.79 13.56 8.77
CA ASN A 59 12.79 14.57 9.81
C ASN A 59 11.51 15.43 9.72
N LEU A 60 10.48 15.02 10.44
CA LEU A 60 9.18 15.71 10.47
C LEU A 60 9.07 16.77 11.59
N LYS A 61 10.15 17.10 12.28
CA LYS A 61 10.12 18.01 13.46
C LYS A 61 9.53 19.40 13.20
N ASN A 62 9.60 19.87 11.96
CA ASN A 62 9.06 21.16 11.55
C ASN A 62 7.71 21.04 10.82
N GLU A 63 7.23 19.83 10.62
CA GLU A 63 5.96 19.60 9.96
C GLU A 63 4.83 19.54 10.98
N LYS A 64 3.74 20.24 10.69
CA LYS A 64 2.53 20.15 11.52
C LYS A 64 1.69 18.98 11.05
N PRO A 65 1.40 17.98 11.91
CA PRO A 65 0.53 16.89 11.53
C PRO A 65 -0.89 17.40 11.25
N VAL A 66 -1.53 16.82 10.25
CA VAL A 66 -2.94 17.11 9.92
C VAL A 66 -3.91 16.34 10.81
N GLY A 67 -3.44 15.31 11.47
CA GLY A 67 -4.16 14.52 12.47
C GLY A 67 -3.18 13.74 13.33
N GLN A 68 -3.55 13.54 14.57
CA GLN A 68 -2.85 12.68 15.52
C GLN A 68 -3.86 12.05 16.46
N GLY A 69 -3.58 10.85 16.92
CA GLY A 69 -4.52 10.16 17.79
C GLY A 69 -4.11 8.73 18.12
N SER A 70 -5.08 7.96 18.59
CA SER A 70 -4.90 6.56 18.96
C SER A 70 -5.94 5.70 18.26
N LEU A 71 -5.49 4.63 17.64
CA LEU A 71 -6.31 3.57 17.08
C LEU A 71 -6.69 2.57 18.18
N LYS A 72 -7.86 1.94 18.04
CA LYS A 72 -8.34 0.95 19.02
C LYS A 72 -7.75 -0.42 18.68
N ALA A 73 -7.56 -1.26 19.69
CA ALA A 73 -7.26 -2.66 19.47
C ALA A 73 -8.45 -3.38 18.81
N GLY A 74 -8.19 -4.22 17.81
CA GLY A 74 -9.19 -4.98 17.07
C GLY A 74 -8.78 -5.24 15.63
N ASN A 75 -9.31 -6.32 15.02
CA ASN A 75 -8.92 -6.78 13.66
C ASN A 75 -9.76 -6.13 12.53
N GLY A 76 -10.62 -5.18 12.85
CA GLY A 76 -11.50 -4.55 11.86
C GLY A 76 -10.96 -3.24 11.32
N TRP A 77 -11.58 -2.78 10.24
CA TRP A 77 -11.36 -1.45 9.69
C TRP A 77 -11.59 -0.35 10.72
N GLN A 78 -10.67 0.59 10.78
CA GLN A 78 -10.79 1.80 11.58
C GLN A 78 -10.75 3.02 10.67
N GLU A 79 -11.59 4.00 10.98
CA GLU A 79 -11.70 5.24 10.23
C GLU A 79 -11.31 6.41 11.13
N VAL A 80 -10.47 7.27 10.59
CA VAL A 80 -10.04 8.53 11.20
C VAL A 80 -10.45 9.67 10.29
N LYS A 81 -11.09 10.69 10.86
CA LYS A 81 -11.42 11.93 10.17
C LYS A 81 -10.52 13.06 10.66
N PHE A 82 -10.07 13.89 9.75
CA PHE A 82 -9.34 15.11 10.09
C PHE A 82 -10.32 16.20 10.51
N ASP A 83 -9.84 17.14 11.31
CA ASP A 83 -10.63 18.31 11.73
C ASP A 83 -11.07 19.17 10.55
N ALA A 84 -10.23 19.23 9.50
CA ALA A 84 -10.53 19.86 8.23
C ALA A 84 -9.88 19.09 7.08
N PRO A 85 -10.52 19.04 5.89
CA PRO A 85 -9.90 18.48 4.70
C PRO A 85 -8.63 19.24 4.30
N VAL A 86 -7.65 18.55 3.75
CA VAL A 86 -6.40 19.11 3.26
C VAL A 86 -6.16 18.73 1.80
N HIS A 87 -5.46 19.58 1.05
CA HIS A 87 -4.98 19.26 -0.29
C HIS A 87 -3.58 18.66 -0.19
N ALA A 88 -3.37 17.50 -0.77
CA ALA A 88 -2.10 16.81 -0.71
C ALA A 88 -1.81 16.01 -1.99
N SER A 89 -0.54 15.98 -2.39
CA SER A 89 0.00 15.07 -3.40
C SER A 89 0.74 13.88 -2.77
N HIS A 90 1.09 13.99 -1.48
CA HIS A 90 1.72 12.94 -0.69
C HIS A 90 1.01 12.83 0.66
N PHE A 91 0.98 11.63 1.18
CA PHE A 91 0.47 11.35 2.51
C PHE A 91 1.53 10.57 3.31
N CYS A 92 1.84 11.04 4.51
CA CYS A 92 2.73 10.35 5.45
C CYS A 92 1.93 9.85 6.64
N LEU A 93 1.99 8.55 6.91
CA LEU A 93 1.58 7.98 8.19
C LEU A 93 2.83 7.77 9.03
N GLU A 94 2.89 8.37 10.21
CA GLU A 94 3.90 8.13 11.22
C GLU A 94 3.28 7.34 12.37
N ALA A 95 3.71 6.10 12.55
CA ALA A 95 3.34 5.26 13.68
C ALA A 95 4.30 5.51 14.83
N LEU A 96 3.78 5.74 16.03
CA LEU A 96 4.57 6.10 17.22
C LEU A 96 4.78 4.90 18.15
N ASN A 97 3.88 3.94 18.16
CA ASN A 97 3.97 2.68 18.90
C ASN A 97 2.93 1.66 18.42
N ALA A 98 2.94 0.46 18.99
CA ALA A 98 2.00 -0.62 18.70
C ALA A 98 1.14 -1.03 19.91
N GLN A 99 0.00 -1.66 19.64
CA GLN A 99 -0.91 -2.18 20.68
C GLN A 99 -0.26 -3.27 21.54
N ASP A 100 0.62 -4.09 20.96
CA ASP A 100 1.33 -5.16 21.64
C ASP A 100 2.61 -4.69 22.41
N GLY A 101 2.92 -3.38 22.34
CA GLY A 101 4.08 -2.78 22.99
C GLY A 101 5.43 -3.18 22.41
N LYS A 102 5.45 -3.82 21.24
CA LYS A 102 6.67 -4.18 20.53
C LYS A 102 7.08 -3.09 19.54
N ASP A 103 8.26 -3.25 18.96
CA ASP A 103 8.87 -2.24 18.09
C ASP A 103 8.46 -2.33 16.62
N ASN A 104 7.61 -3.26 16.20
CA ASN A 104 7.22 -3.35 14.81
C ASN A 104 5.88 -2.67 14.51
N ALA A 105 5.72 -2.16 13.29
CA ALA A 105 4.45 -1.72 12.74
C ALA A 105 4.02 -2.61 11.57
N ALA A 106 2.71 -2.82 11.43
CA ALA A 106 2.13 -3.56 10.31
C ALA A 106 0.79 -2.95 9.86
N ILE A 107 0.55 -2.96 8.56
CA ILE A 107 -0.68 -2.47 7.92
C ILE A 107 -1.09 -3.48 6.85
N ALA A 108 -2.29 -4.04 6.94
CA ALA A 108 -2.83 -4.89 5.88
C ALA A 108 -3.35 -4.04 4.72
N GLU A 109 -4.21 -3.06 5.01
CA GLU A 109 -4.78 -2.19 4.00
C GLU A 109 -4.95 -0.76 4.49
N PHE A 110 -4.85 0.19 3.57
CA PHE A 110 -4.95 1.61 3.85
C PHE A 110 -5.72 2.36 2.77
N TYR A 111 -6.63 3.22 3.17
CA TYR A 111 -7.37 4.12 2.29
C TYR A 111 -7.25 5.56 2.76
N LEU A 112 -7.20 6.49 1.82
CA LEU A 112 -7.51 7.90 2.08
C LEU A 112 -8.94 8.19 1.68
N LEU A 113 -9.56 9.13 2.35
CA LEU A 113 -10.95 9.52 2.15
C LEU A 113 -11.02 10.89 1.47
N ASP A 114 -11.89 11.04 0.49
CA ASP A 114 -12.20 12.31 -0.15
C ASP A 114 -13.00 13.24 0.79
N GLU A 115 -13.35 14.42 0.32
CA GLU A 115 -14.14 15.41 1.09
C GLU A 115 -15.52 14.91 1.52
N ASN A 116 -16.07 13.89 0.85
CA ASN A 116 -17.35 13.25 1.16
C ASN A 116 -17.19 12.01 2.05
N GLY A 117 -15.97 11.69 2.50
CA GLY A 117 -15.64 10.50 3.28
C GLY A 117 -15.65 9.20 2.47
N LYS A 118 -15.55 9.26 1.15
CA LYS A 118 -15.45 8.09 0.28
C LYS A 118 -13.99 7.74 0.00
N PRO A 119 -13.65 6.44 -0.12
CA PRO A 119 -12.31 6.03 -0.48
C PRO A 119 -11.83 6.63 -1.82
N LEU A 120 -10.65 7.24 -1.81
CA LEU A 120 -9.96 7.67 -3.02
C LEU A 120 -9.49 6.46 -3.84
N SER A 121 -9.40 6.63 -5.17
CA SER A 121 -8.83 5.60 -6.04
C SER A 121 -7.34 5.42 -5.75
N ARG A 122 -6.91 4.18 -5.56
CA ARG A 122 -5.52 3.82 -5.27
C ARG A 122 -4.75 3.35 -6.52
N GLN A 123 -5.37 3.45 -7.70
CA GLN A 123 -4.87 2.86 -8.95
C GLN A 123 -3.46 3.35 -9.34
N HIS A 124 -3.12 4.58 -9.01
CA HIS A 124 -1.86 5.21 -9.40
C HIS A 124 -0.92 5.49 -8.22
N TRP A 125 -1.35 5.11 -7.02
CA TRP A 125 -0.54 5.34 -5.83
C TRP A 125 0.78 4.58 -5.87
N LYS A 126 1.79 5.18 -5.26
CA LYS A 126 3.11 4.60 -5.13
C LYS A 126 3.67 4.82 -3.73
N ILE A 127 4.46 3.90 -3.25
CA ILE A 127 5.26 4.15 -2.05
C ILE A 127 6.41 5.08 -2.42
N ALA A 128 6.38 6.29 -1.90
CA ALA A 128 7.48 7.24 -2.03
C ALA A 128 8.60 6.94 -1.00
N TYR A 129 8.20 6.49 0.19
CA TYR A 129 9.13 6.16 1.26
C TYR A 129 8.45 5.19 2.26
N ALA A 130 9.21 4.30 2.87
CA ALA A 130 8.92 3.65 4.14
C ALA A 130 10.25 3.52 4.89
N ASP A 131 10.30 3.77 6.18
CA ASP A 131 11.54 3.72 6.97
C ASP A 131 12.14 2.31 7.03
N SER A 132 11.28 1.30 6.96
CA SER A 132 11.66 -0.10 7.13
C SER A 132 10.67 -1.04 6.45
N GLU A 133 11.15 -2.17 5.95
CA GLU A 133 10.35 -3.24 5.33
C GLU A 133 10.96 -4.60 5.70
N GLU A 134 10.13 -5.55 6.11
CA GLU A 134 10.56 -6.93 6.34
C GLU A 134 10.55 -7.71 5.02
N THR A 135 11.74 -8.08 4.56
CA THR A 135 11.93 -8.81 3.30
C THR A 135 12.67 -10.13 3.50
N TYR A 136 13.21 -10.40 4.70
CA TYR A 136 13.94 -11.61 5.00
C TYR A 136 13.00 -12.78 5.33
N GLY A 137 11.98 -12.53 6.20
CA GLY A 137 11.01 -13.54 6.59
C GLY A 137 9.84 -13.71 5.60
N GLY A 138 9.76 -12.86 4.58
CA GLY A 138 8.68 -12.86 3.59
C GLY A 138 8.66 -11.58 2.76
N ASN A 139 7.64 -11.41 1.94
CA ASN A 139 7.45 -10.20 1.15
C ASN A 139 6.43 -9.28 1.83
N PHE A 140 6.88 -8.55 2.86
CA PHE A 140 6.05 -7.62 3.63
C PHE A 140 6.39 -6.16 3.32
N THR A 141 6.51 -5.87 2.02
CA THR A 141 6.86 -4.54 1.50
C THR A 141 5.69 -3.55 1.59
N ALA A 142 5.99 -2.25 1.64
CA ALA A 142 5.01 -1.21 1.91
C ALA A 142 3.91 -1.07 0.81
N ASP A 143 4.16 -1.54 -0.41
CA ASP A 143 3.15 -1.60 -1.47
C ASP A 143 1.95 -2.51 -1.12
N LYS A 144 2.09 -3.37 -0.11
CA LYS A 144 1.01 -4.23 0.39
C LYS A 144 -0.14 -3.44 1.02
N ILE A 145 0.10 -2.22 1.50
CA ILE A 145 -0.94 -1.44 2.17
C ILE A 145 -2.06 -0.96 1.24
N PHE A 146 -1.90 -1.12 -0.09
CA PHE A 146 -2.93 -0.77 -1.07
C PHE A 146 -3.02 -1.73 -2.26
N ASP A 147 -2.64 -3.00 -2.07
CA ASP A 147 -2.68 -4.03 -3.12
C ASP A 147 -4.07 -4.69 -3.28
N LEU A 148 -5.06 -4.26 -2.50
CA LEU A 148 -6.45 -4.77 -2.48
C LEU A 148 -6.59 -6.19 -1.92
N GLN A 149 -5.63 -6.63 -1.12
CA GLN A 149 -5.61 -7.97 -0.53
C GLN A 149 -5.44 -7.87 1.00
N GLU A 150 -6.52 -7.99 1.74
CA GLU A 150 -6.51 -7.92 3.21
C GLU A 150 -5.65 -9.00 3.90
N SER A 151 -5.26 -10.04 3.14
CA SER A 151 -4.39 -11.12 3.62
C SER A 151 -2.90 -10.84 3.50
N THR A 152 -2.52 -9.83 2.74
CA THR A 152 -1.14 -9.33 2.64
C THR A 152 -0.98 -8.10 3.53
N TYR A 153 0.24 -7.77 3.91
CA TYR A 153 0.48 -6.61 4.76
C TYR A 153 1.91 -6.09 4.62
N TRP A 154 2.10 -4.81 4.87
CA TRP A 154 3.40 -4.25 5.19
C TRP A 154 3.76 -4.58 6.62
N SER A 155 5.03 -4.89 6.86
CA SER A 155 5.61 -4.97 8.19
C SER A 155 7.01 -4.37 8.18
N THR A 156 7.35 -3.67 9.25
CA THR A 156 8.72 -3.18 9.46
C THR A 156 9.69 -4.32 9.72
N ALA A 157 10.96 -4.14 9.37
CA ALA A 157 12.01 -5.14 9.58
C ALA A 157 12.21 -5.44 11.07
N LYS A 158 12.61 -6.68 11.35
CA LYS A 158 12.95 -7.10 12.73
C LYS A 158 14.05 -6.23 13.31
N GLY A 159 13.80 -5.65 14.47
CA GLY A 159 14.74 -4.80 15.20
C GLY A 159 14.69 -3.31 14.84
N ALA A 160 13.91 -2.91 13.85
CA ALA A 160 13.60 -1.52 13.62
C ALA A 160 12.89 -0.91 14.85
N LYS A 161 13.03 0.40 15.06
CA LYS A 161 12.50 1.10 16.22
C LYS A 161 11.57 2.22 15.82
N TYR A 162 10.56 2.49 16.62
CA TYR A 162 9.68 3.64 16.44
C TYR A 162 10.40 4.99 16.50
N PRO A 163 9.92 6.02 15.79
CA PRO A 163 8.70 6.01 14.96
C PRO A 163 8.90 5.30 13.65
N HIS A 164 7.83 4.68 13.11
CA HIS A 164 7.81 4.08 11.78
C HIS A 164 7.01 4.96 10.81
N GLN A 165 7.49 5.08 9.59
CA GLN A 165 6.93 6.00 8.61
C GLN A 165 6.70 5.32 7.27
N VAL A 166 5.54 5.57 6.69
CA VAL A 166 5.24 5.24 5.30
C VAL A 166 4.69 6.47 4.58
N VAL A 167 5.24 6.78 3.41
CA VAL A 167 4.81 7.89 2.56
C VAL A 167 4.27 7.35 1.25
N ILE A 168 3.06 7.76 0.93
CA ILE A 168 2.36 7.45 -0.30
C ILE A 168 2.42 8.67 -1.22
N ASP A 169 2.93 8.50 -2.43
CA ASP A 169 2.77 9.45 -3.54
C ASP A 169 1.44 9.17 -4.22
N LEU A 170 0.51 10.11 -4.16
CA LEU A 170 -0.84 10.00 -4.70
C LEU A 170 -0.89 10.24 -6.22
N ARG A 171 0.23 10.69 -6.82
CA ARG A 171 0.41 11.04 -8.24
C ARG A 171 -0.45 12.19 -8.74
N GLU A 172 -1.26 12.75 -7.90
CA GLU A 172 -2.13 13.90 -8.16
C GLU A 172 -2.35 14.69 -6.87
N ASN A 173 -2.77 15.94 -6.99
CA ASN A 173 -3.13 16.76 -5.83
C ASN A 173 -4.63 16.59 -5.55
N VAL A 174 -4.95 15.93 -4.45
CA VAL A 174 -6.34 15.58 -4.08
C VAL A 174 -6.71 16.16 -2.72
N THR A 175 -8.02 16.31 -2.50
CA THR A 175 -8.56 16.64 -1.18
C THR A 175 -8.66 15.38 -0.35
N VAL A 176 -8.05 15.40 0.84
CA VAL A 176 -8.07 14.30 1.81
C VAL A 176 -8.76 14.77 3.09
N SER A 177 -9.79 14.06 3.54
CA SER A 177 -10.54 14.36 4.76
C SER A 177 -10.28 13.38 5.91
N GLY A 178 -9.51 12.33 5.65
CA GLY A 178 -9.23 11.29 6.64
C GLY A 178 -8.64 10.05 6.01
N PHE A 179 -8.53 8.99 6.80
CA PHE A 179 -8.03 7.71 6.32
C PHE A 179 -8.76 6.52 6.95
N ARG A 180 -8.63 5.36 6.33
CA ARG A 180 -9.03 4.07 6.90
C ARG A 180 -7.82 3.15 6.98
N TYR A 181 -7.71 2.46 8.08
CA TYR A 181 -6.64 1.56 8.42
C TYR A 181 -7.18 0.17 8.73
N LEU A 182 -6.58 -0.86 8.16
CA LEU A 182 -6.82 -2.26 8.52
C LEU A 182 -5.52 -2.85 9.07
N PRO A 183 -5.51 -3.33 10.32
CA PRO A 183 -4.36 -4.07 10.85
C PRO A 183 -4.25 -5.45 10.21
N ARG A 184 -3.09 -6.08 10.32
CA ARG A 184 -2.93 -7.49 9.94
C ARG A 184 -3.83 -8.39 10.81
N ALA A 185 -4.45 -9.39 10.18
CA ALA A 185 -5.41 -10.28 10.81
C ALA A 185 -4.73 -11.41 11.57
N GLU A 186 -4.01 -11.10 12.66
CA GLU A 186 -3.40 -12.11 13.53
C GLU A 186 -3.81 -11.91 14.98
N GLU A 187 -3.92 -13.01 15.71
CA GLU A 187 -4.18 -12.99 17.15
C GLU A 187 -3.03 -12.28 17.89
N GLY A 188 -3.36 -11.49 18.91
CA GLY A 188 -2.39 -10.71 19.68
C GLY A 188 -1.94 -9.41 19.03
N TYR A 189 -2.54 -9.05 17.89
CA TYR A 189 -2.35 -7.77 17.19
C TYR A 189 -0.89 -7.38 16.90
N PRO A 190 -0.05 -8.30 16.36
CA PRO A 190 1.37 -8.01 16.19
C PRO A 190 1.60 -6.86 15.23
N GLY A 191 2.23 -5.80 15.73
CA GLY A 191 2.52 -4.58 14.96
C GLY A 191 1.30 -3.70 14.66
N MET A 192 0.15 -3.96 15.27
CA MET A 192 -1.00 -3.08 15.14
C MET A 192 -0.66 -1.72 15.71
N ILE A 193 -0.75 -0.69 14.87
CA ILE A 193 -0.46 0.70 15.26
C ILE A 193 -1.45 1.13 16.34
N LYS A 194 -0.91 1.79 17.39
CA LYS A 194 -1.72 2.39 18.44
C LYS A 194 -1.76 3.90 18.29
N ASP A 195 -0.63 4.56 18.44
CA ASP A 195 -0.56 6.02 18.36
C ASP A 195 0.10 6.45 17.05
N TYR A 196 -0.41 7.51 16.44
CA TYR A 196 0.04 8.05 15.16
C TYR A 196 0.04 9.58 15.18
#